data_089cf6ba60a09de93e5dcdc1d04c6071
#
_entry.id   089cf6ba60a09de93e5dcdc1d04c6071
#
_cell.length_a   1.000
_cell.length_b   1.000
_cell.length_c   1.000
_cell.angle_alpha   90.00
_cell.angle_beta   90.00
_cell.angle_gamma   90.00
#
_symmetry.space_group_name_H-M   'P 1'
#
loop_
_entity.id
_entity.type
_entity.pdbx_description
1 polymer ?
#
loop_
_entity_poly.entity_id
_entity_poly.type
_entity_poly.pdbx_seq_one_letter_code
_entity_poly.pdbx_strand_id
1 'polypeptide(L)'
;MAAIFNSPSKYIQGPDELAKLGSYVEPLGAKALVIVTPSGKKRVGAKIEGGFAEAKAELLFADFNGECSKGEVDRLVALARDNGCDIVVGVGGGKILDTAKAVAYYLESPVIICPTIASTDAPCSALSVLYTDDGQFDKYLFLKANPNIVLMDTTVIAASPVRLTVSGMGDALATYFEAQATHDADGGTCAGGKGGMAGLALAKLCYETLMADGVKAKVALEKGALTPAVEHIIEANTLLSGIGFESSGLAAAHAIHNGLTMLPECHGMYHGEKVAFGTIVQLVLEDAPTEKLEEVLGFCIELGLPVTMKELGVAELTREQAMIVAEAACAPDDTMCNMPFEVTPEMVANAILGADALGHYYLMDE
;
A
#
# COMPACT_ATOMS: atom_id res chain seq x y z
N MET A 1 -5.08 26.30 0.04
CA MET A 1 -3.74 25.65 -0.11
C MET A 1 -3.42 25.48 -1.60
N ALA A 2 -2.15 25.31 -1.98
CA ALA A 2 -1.78 24.98 -3.36
C ALA A 2 -2.12 23.52 -3.68
N ALA A 3 -2.44 23.21 -4.93
CA ALA A 3 -2.49 21.82 -5.39
C ALA A 3 -1.07 21.30 -5.55
N ILE A 4 -0.79 20.14 -4.95
CA ILE A 4 0.52 19.49 -5.00
C ILE A 4 0.35 18.09 -5.56
N PHE A 5 1.23 17.72 -6.49
CA PHE A 5 1.27 16.41 -7.11
C PHE A 5 2.68 15.86 -6.99
N ASN A 6 2.81 14.72 -6.34
CA ASN A 6 4.07 14.01 -6.13
C ASN A 6 4.08 12.70 -6.90
N SER A 7 5.25 12.27 -7.34
CA SER A 7 5.46 10.94 -7.94
C SER A 7 6.92 10.51 -7.86
N PRO A 8 7.24 9.22 -7.96
CA PRO A 8 8.59 8.75 -8.22
C PRO A 8 9.17 9.41 -9.47
N SER A 9 10.51 9.61 -9.49
CA SER A 9 11.17 10.14 -10.70
C SER A 9 11.04 9.17 -11.89
N LYS A 10 11.01 7.86 -11.62
CA LYS A 10 10.73 6.81 -12.60
C LYS A 10 9.94 5.68 -11.97
N TYR A 11 8.96 5.17 -12.70
CA TYR A 11 8.33 3.89 -12.47
C TYR A 11 8.70 2.96 -13.63
N ILE A 12 9.19 1.77 -13.32
CA ILE A 12 9.64 0.78 -14.30
C ILE A 12 8.92 -0.52 -13.99
N GLN A 13 8.21 -1.07 -14.95
CA GLN A 13 7.49 -2.32 -14.78
C GLN A 13 7.70 -3.22 -15.99
N GLY A 14 7.97 -4.48 -15.73
CA GLY A 14 8.09 -5.49 -16.77
C GLY A 14 8.68 -6.80 -16.24
N PRO A 15 8.69 -7.84 -17.09
CA PRO A 15 9.28 -9.12 -16.73
C PRO A 15 10.82 -9.02 -16.63
N ASP A 16 11.38 -9.65 -15.61
CA ASP A 16 12.81 -9.79 -15.38
C ASP A 16 13.59 -8.44 -15.21
N GLU A 17 12.90 -7.36 -14.85
CA GLU A 17 13.52 -6.05 -14.68
C GLU A 17 14.53 -6.00 -13.51
N LEU A 18 14.36 -6.84 -12.49
CA LEU A 18 15.32 -6.94 -11.38
C LEU A 18 16.71 -7.45 -11.85
N ALA A 19 16.75 -8.22 -12.95
CA ALA A 19 18.01 -8.65 -13.58
C ALA A 19 18.79 -7.51 -14.27
N LYS A 20 18.22 -6.31 -14.32
CA LYS A 20 18.85 -5.11 -14.88
C LYS A 20 19.17 -4.07 -13.79
N LEU A 21 19.00 -4.41 -12.50
CA LEU A 21 19.08 -3.47 -11.39
C LEU A 21 20.38 -2.66 -11.39
N GLY A 22 21.53 -3.26 -11.69
CA GLY A 22 22.81 -2.56 -11.75
C GLY A 22 22.81 -1.39 -12.75
N SER A 23 22.18 -1.55 -13.91
CA SER A 23 22.06 -0.49 -14.91
C SER A 23 21.17 0.68 -14.46
N TYR A 24 20.24 0.43 -13.54
CA TYR A 24 19.41 1.47 -12.93
C TYR A 24 20.11 2.17 -11.76
N VAL A 25 21.04 1.48 -11.10
CA VAL A 25 21.87 2.03 -10.02
C VAL A 25 22.95 2.98 -10.57
N GLU A 26 23.62 2.62 -11.66
CA GLU A 26 24.74 3.38 -12.23
C GLU A 26 24.52 4.89 -12.39
N PRO A 27 23.35 5.36 -12.87
CA PRO A 27 23.11 6.80 -13.01
C PRO A 27 22.92 7.54 -11.70
N LEU A 28 22.71 6.81 -10.59
CA LEU A 28 22.32 7.35 -9.28
C LEU A 28 23.43 7.21 -8.25
N GLY A 29 24.32 6.22 -8.38
CA GLY A 29 25.39 5.95 -7.42
C GLY A 29 26.37 4.90 -7.90
N ALA A 30 27.47 4.78 -7.19
CA ALA A 30 28.56 3.86 -7.52
C ALA A 30 28.51 2.56 -6.68
N LYS A 31 27.91 2.62 -5.48
CA LYS A 31 27.84 1.46 -4.59
C LYS A 31 26.50 1.40 -3.84
N ALA A 32 25.73 0.34 -4.12
CA ALA A 32 24.40 0.14 -3.57
C ALA A 32 24.42 -0.67 -2.26
N LEU A 33 23.74 -0.16 -1.23
CA LEU A 33 23.28 -0.98 -0.10
C LEU A 33 21.96 -1.64 -0.47
N VAL A 34 21.96 -2.95 -0.71
CA VAL A 34 20.76 -3.72 -1.08
C VAL A 34 20.19 -4.39 0.17
N ILE A 35 19.09 -3.82 0.68
CA ILE A 35 18.38 -4.31 1.88
C ILE A 35 17.38 -5.38 1.46
N VAL A 36 17.52 -6.58 2.02
CA VAL A 36 16.67 -7.73 1.68
C VAL A 36 16.62 -8.70 2.86
N THR A 37 15.52 -9.45 3.04
CA THR A 37 15.52 -10.53 4.05
C THR A 37 16.40 -11.69 3.60
N PRO A 38 16.93 -12.54 4.53
CA PRO A 38 17.65 -13.74 4.17
C PRO A 38 16.85 -14.69 3.26
N SER A 39 15.54 -14.81 3.46
CA SER A 39 14.64 -15.59 2.59
C SER A 39 14.42 -14.93 1.23
N GLY A 40 14.30 -13.61 1.18
CA GLY A 40 14.22 -12.80 -0.05
C GLY A 40 15.49 -12.97 -0.88
N LYS A 41 16.66 -12.85 -0.25
CA LYS A 41 17.95 -13.06 -0.91
C LYS A 41 18.07 -14.47 -1.54
N LYS A 42 17.54 -15.50 -0.88
CA LYS A 42 17.51 -16.85 -1.48
C LYS A 42 16.63 -16.93 -2.74
N ARG A 43 15.53 -16.13 -2.81
CA ARG A 43 14.62 -16.13 -3.97
C ARG A 43 15.14 -15.29 -5.13
N VAL A 44 15.63 -14.08 -4.85
CA VAL A 44 15.95 -13.11 -5.92
C VAL A 44 17.42 -12.67 -5.94
N GLY A 45 18.26 -13.13 -5.00
CA GLY A 45 19.66 -12.69 -4.89
C GLY A 45 20.47 -12.96 -6.13
N ALA A 46 20.37 -14.16 -6.71
CA ALA A 46 21.08 -14.49 -7.95
C ALA A 46 20.65 -13.60 -9.14
N LYS A 47 19.35 -13.23 -9.22
CA LYS A 47 18.86 -12.31 -10.24
C LYS A 47 19.43 -10.89 -10.02
N ILE A 48 19.52 -10.43 -8.78
CA ILE A 48 20.13 -9.15 -8.41
C ILE A 48 21.63 -9.15 -8.76
N GLU A 49 22.37 -10.16 -8.31
CA GLU A 49 23.81 -10.31 -8.60
C GLU A 49 24.08 -10.32 -10.11
N GLY A 50 23.25 -11.04 -10.88
CA GLY A 50 23.30 -11.04 -12.34
C GLY A 50 23.10 -9.64 -12.92
N GLY A 51 22.21 -8.84 -12.37
CA GLY A 51 21.96 -7.46 -12.78
C GLY A 51 23.12 -6.49 -12.53
N PHE A 52 24.06 -6.85 -11.66
CA PHE A 52 25.27 -6.08 -11.40
C PHE A 52 26.51 -6.62 -12.13
N ALA A 53 26.44 -7.81 -12.73
CA ALA A 53 27.61 -8.45 -13.33
C ALA A 53 28.28 -7.64 -14.47
N GLU A 54 27.48 -6.89 -15.23
CA GLU A 54 27.96 -6.03 -16.32
C GLU A 54 27.93 -4.53 -15.94
N ALA A 55 27.42 -4.20 -14.75
CA ALA A 55 27.34 -2.83 -14.26
C ALA A 55 28.68 -2.38 -13.67
N LYS A 56 28.94 -1.08 -13.74
CA LYS A 56 30.10 -0.46 -13.06
C LYS A 56 29.83 -0.24 -11.57
N ALA A 57 28.57 -0.23 -11.17
CA ALA A 57 28.19 -0.08 -9.79
C ALA A 57 28.46 -1.36 -8.99
N GLU A 58 28.85 -1.20 -7.74
CA GLU A 58 29.03 -2.29 -6.78
C GLU A 58 27.76 -2.51 -5.96
N LEU A 59 27.58 -3.73 -5.45
CA LEU A 59 26.50 -4.04 -4.50
C LEU A 59 27.05 -4.57 -3.18
N LEU A 60 26.40 -4.18 -2.10
CA LEU A 60 26.55 -4.75 -0.76
C LEU A 60 25.18 -5.20 -0.26
N PHE A 61 24.99 -6.50 -0.04
CA PHE A 61 23.77 -6.98 0.61
C PHE A 61 23.77 -6.69 2.10
N ALA A 62 22.61 -6.24 2.61
CA ALA A 62 22.33 -6.10 4.01
C ALA A 62 21.10 -6.92 4.38
N ASP A 63 21.24 -7.81 5.35
CA ASP A 63 20.11 -8.57 5.88
C ASP A 63 19.21 -7.66 6.70
N PHE A 64 17.91 -7.66 6.38
CA PHE A 64 16.88 -6.96 7.12
C PHE A 64 16.47 -7.76 8.34
N ASN A 65 16.40 -7.12 9.52
CA ASN A 65 16.12 -7.79 10.78
C ASN A 65 14.66 -8.15 11.05
N GLY A 66 13.72 -7.62 10.25
CA GLY A 66 12.29 -7.97 10.31
C GLY A 66 11.34 -6.83 10.64
N GLU A 67 11.83 -5.70 11.19
CA GLU A 67 10.97 -4.55 11.52
C GLU A 67 11.55 -3.23 11.00
N CYS A 68 10.66 -2.32 10.55
CA CYS A 68 11.02 -0.96 10.17
C CYS A 68 11.12 -0.08 11.43
N SER A 69 12.13 -0.35 12.25
CA SER A 69 12.35 0.39 13.50
C SER A 69 13.50 1.38 13.39
N LYS A 70 13.50 2.37 14.32
CA LYS A 70 14.60 3.35 14.38
C LYS A 70 15.95 2.67 14.60
N GLY A 71 15.99 1.60 15.42
CA GLY A 71 17.21 0.82 15.67
C GLY A 71 17.75 0.17 14.41
N GLU A 72 16.87 -0.44 13.59
CA GLU A 72 17.25 -1.07 12.32
C GLU A 72 17.70 -0.03 11.28
N VAL A 73 16.98 1.09 11.19
CA VAL A 73 17.38 2.20 10.30
C VAL A 73 18.76 2.72 10.67
N ASP A 74 19.05 2.96 11.96
CA ASP A 74 20.37 3.44 12.41
C ASP A 74 21.48 2.43 12.13
N ARG A 75 21.22 1.15 12.32
CA ARG A 75 22.16 0.07 12.00
C ARG A 75 22.51 0.05 10.51
N LEU A 76 21.53 0.18 9.65
CA LEU A 76 21.73 0.16 8.20
C LEU A 76 22.39 1.45 7.69
N VAL A 77 22.07 2.60 8.28
CA VAL A 77 22.77 3.87 7.99
C VAL A 77 24.25 3.77 8.35
N ALA A 78 24.59 3.21 9.52
CA ALA A 78 25.99 2.99 9.90
C ALA A 78 26.69 2.04 8.94
N LEU A 79 26.06 0.90 8.61
CA LEU A 79 26.60 -0.07 7.64
C LEU A 79 26.87 0.57 6.27
N ALA A 80 25.96 1.41 5.76
CA ALA A 80 26.18 2.11 4.50
C ALA A 80 27.38 3.04 4.53
N ARG A 81 27.49 3.85 5.59
CA ARG A 81 28.60 4.79 5.78
C ARG A 81 29.96 4.09 5.89
N ASP A 82 30.04 3.04 6.71
CA ASP A 82 31.26 2.28 6.95
C ASP A 82 31.78 1.60 5.67
N ASN A 83 30.87 1.29 4.73
CA ASN A 83 31.22 0.63 3.46
C ASN A 83 31.22 1.57 2.25
N GLY A 84 30.99 2.86 2.44
CA GLY A 84 30.97 3.85 1.36
C GLY A 84 29.85 3.64 0.35
N CYS A 85 28.68 3.13 0.78
CA CYS A 85 27.51 3.04 -0.07
C CYS A 85 26.90 4.43 -0.24
N ASP A 86 26.57 4.79 -1.49
CA ASP A 86 26.05 6.11 -1.88
C ASP A 86 24.62 6.05 -2.46
N ILE A 87 24.04 4.86 -2.56
CA ILE A 87 22.65 4.63 -2.94
C ILE A 87 22.04 3.48 -2.11
N VAL A 88 20.76 3.55 -1.80
CA VAL A 88 20.00 2.51 -1.10
C VAL A 88 19.06 1.80 -2.05
N VAL A 89 18.96 0.49 -1.94
CA VAL A 89 18.00 -0.34 -2.68
C VAL A 89 17.22 -1.20 -1.70
N GLY A 90 15.90 -1.06 -1.66
CA GLY A 90 15.01 -1.92 -0.86
C GLY A 90 14.39 -3.00 -1.73
N VAL A 91 14.57 -4.29 -1.37
CA VAL A 91 14.01 -5.41 -2.14
C VAL A 91 13.14 -6.28 -1.24
N GLY A 92 11.82 -6.18 -1.38
CA GLY A 92 10.91 -6.94 -0.51
C GLY A 92 9.49 -6.44 -0.45
N GLY A 93 8.87 -6.62 0.71
CA GLY A 93 7.53 -6.10 1.04
C GLY A 93 7.61 -4.77 1.82
N GLY A 94 6.47 -4.22 2.20
CA GLY A 94 6.30 -2.88 2.77
C GLY A 94 7.33 -2.49 3.82
N LYS A 95 7.55 -3.29 4.87
CA LYS A 95 8.51 -2.98 5.94
C LYS A 95 9.95 -2.77 5.44
N ILE A 96 10.41 -3.55 4.46
CA ILE A 96 11.74 -3.37 3.84
C ILE A 96 11.77 -2.09 3.02
N LEU A 97 10.72 -1.83 2.26
CA LEU A 97 10.63 -0.67 1.39
C LEU A 97 10.63 0.62 2.22
N ASP A 98 9.87 0.66 3.30
CA ASP A 98 9.85 1.77 4.24
C ASP A 98 11.20 1.94 4.95
N THR A 99 11.84 0.84 5.37
CA THR A 99 13.19 0.89 5.93
C THR A 99 14.20 1.47 4.92
N ALA A 100 14.14 1.04 3.66
CA ALA A 100 15.04 1.56 2.62
C ALA A 100 14.84 3.07 2.37
N LYS A 101 13.59 3.52 2.31
CA LYS A 101 13.26 4.95 2.21
C LYS A 101 13.79 5.73 3.42
N ALA A 102 13.57 5.22 4.64
CA ALA A 102 14.06 5.87 5.86
C ALA A 102 15.60 5.91 5.94
N VAL A 103 16.28 4.82 5.57
CA VAL A 103 17.75 4.78 5.49
C VAL A 103 18.27 5.81 4.49
N ALA A 104 17.71 5.86 3.29
CA ALA A 104 18.07 6.84 2.26
C ALA A 104 17.84 8.28 2.73
N TYR A 105 16.74 8.53 3.45
CA TYR A 105 16.44 9.83 4.04
C TYR A 105 17.53 10.29 5.00
N TYR A 106 18.00 9.44 5.92
CA TYR A 106 19.05 9.79 6.89
C TYR A 106 20.45 9.78 6.29
N LEU A 107 20.66 9.14 5.15
CA LEU A 107 21.91 9.20 4.36
C LEU A 107 21.93 10.39 3.40
N GLU A 108 20.77 11.00 3.13
CA GLU A 108 20.57 11.98 2.06
C GLU A 108 21.00 11.44 0.67
N SER A 109 20.74 10.15 0.45
CA SER A 109 21.13 9.40 -0.75
C SER A 109 19.92 9.08 -1.65
N PRO A 110 20.14 8.78 -2.93
CA PRO A 110 19.10 8.21 -3.78
C PRO A 110 18.58 6.87 -3.25
N VAL A 111 17.33 6.51 -3.63
CA VAL A 111 16.73 5.24 -3.30
C VAL A 111 16.02 4.61 -4.48
N ILE A 112 16.20 3.30 -4.63
CA ILE A 112 15.44 2.44 -5.54
C ILE A 112 14.60 1.48 -4.70
N ILE A 113 13.31 1.41 -5.00
CA ILE A 113 12.35 0.54 -4.34
C ILE A 113 11.97 -0.58 -5.30
N CYS A 114 12.24 -1.83 -4.90
CA CYS A 114 11.99 -3.04 -5.69
C CYS A 114 11.01 -3.96 -4.94
N PRO A 115 9.69 -3.73 -5.08
CA PRO A 115 8.70 -4.61 -4.47
C PRO A 115 8.78 -6.04 -5.02
N THR A 116 8.69 -7.04 -4.15
CA THR A 116 8.57 -8.46 -4.54
C THR A 116 7.14 -8.97 -4.45
N ILE A 117 6.22 -8.11 -4.06
CA ILE A 117 4.78 -8.31 -3.92
C ILE A 117 4.07 -7.00 -4.25
N ALA A 118 2.84 -7.07 -4.77
CA ALA A 118 2.00 -5.89 -5.03
C ALA A 118 0.82 -5.86 -4.04
N SER A 119 1.13 -5.85 -2.73
CA SER A 119 0.16 -6.00 -1.65
C SER A 119 -0.35 -4.70 -1.05
N THR A 120 0.27 -3.57 -1.38
CA THR A 120 -0.08 -2.21 -0.95
C THR A 120 0.44 -1.18 -1.94
N ASP A 121 -0.03 0.03 -1.81
CA ASP A 121 0.36 1.19 -2.63
C ASP A 121 1.56 2.00 -2.09
N ALA A 122 2.08 1.63 -0.93
CA ALA A 122 3.21 2.28 -0.28
C ALA A 122 4.50 2.46 -1.11
N PRO A 123 4.83 1.61 -2.12
CA PRO A 123 6.11 1.73 -2.82
C PRO A 123 6.39 3.09 -3.45
N CYS A 124 5.38 3.77 -3.98
CA CYS A 124 5.56 5.03 -4.72
C CYS A 124 5.62 6.26 -3.84
N SER A 125 5.12 6.22 -2.61
CA SER A 125 4.93 7.40 -1.76
C SER A 125 6.20 7.93 -1.10
N ALA A 126 6.21 9.24 -0.81
CA ALA A 126 7.21 9.93 0.02
C ALA A 126 6.91 9.77 1.52
N LEU A 127 6.60 8.55 1.93
CA LEU A 127 6.20 8.19 3.29
C LEU A 127 6.85 6.88 3.71
N SER A 128 7.26 6.78 4.97
CA SER A 128 7.61 5.52 5.63
C SER A 128 6.89 5.41 6.95
N VAL A 129 6.40 4.23 7.29
CA VAL A 129 5.81 3.95 8.59
C VAL A 129 6.90 3.36 9.48
N LEU A 130 7.19 4.03 10.59
CA LEU A 130 8.15 3.55 11.59
C LEU A 130 7.43 2.86 12.74
N TYR A 131 8.05 1.80 13.22
CA TYR A 131 7.57 0.98 14.32
C TYR A 131 8.61 0.95 15.43
N THR A 132 8.17 0.59 16.63
CA THR A 132 9.08 0.23 17.72
C THR A 132 9.73 -1.13 17.43
N ASP A 133 10.80 -1.48 18.16
CA ASP A 133 11.48 -2.77 17.97
C ASP A 133 10.60 -3.99 18.29
N ASP A 134 9.51 -3.79 19.06
CA ASP A 134 8.49 -4.80 19.38
C ASP A 134 7.28 -4.76 18.41
N GLY A 135 7.36 -3.95 17.33
CA GLY A 135 6.41 -3.96 16.22
C GLY A 135 5.16 -3.11 16.43
N GLN A 136 5.13 -2.19 17.41
CA GLN A 136 4.04 -1.24 17.58
C GLN A 136 4.26 -0.01 16.70
N PHE A 137 3.19 0.61 16.22
CA PHE A 137 3.27 1.87 15.49
C PHE A 137 4.00 2.94 16.33
N ASP A 138 5.02 3.58 15.76
CA ASP A 138 5.74 4.71 16.36
C ASP A 138 5.28 6.03 15.72
N LYS A 139 5.53 6.19 14.42
CA LYS A 139 5.18 7.43 13.69
C LYS A 139 5.27 7.28 12.18
N TYR A 140 4.68 8.25 11.49
CA TYR A 140 4.94 8.49 10.07
C TYR A 140 6.21 9.32 9.90
N LEU A 141 7.09 8.91 8.99
CA LEU A 141 8.22 9.68 8.50
C LEU A 141 7.90 10.22 7.11
N PHE A 142 7.55 11.50 7.02
CA PHE A 142 7.38 12.18 5.74
C PHE A 142 8.73 12.50 5.12
N LEU A 143 8.95 12.06 3.90
CA LEU A 143 10.19 12.20 3.17
C LEU A 143 10.21 13.48 2.34
N LYS A 144 11.41 13.96 1.99
CA LYS A 144 11.57 15.18 1.18
C LYS A 144 11.10 15.00 -0.27
N ALA A 145 11.12 13.76 -0.77
CA ALA A 145 10.74 13.39 -2.14
C ALA A 145 10.38 11.91 -2.21
N ASN A 146 9.63 11.54 -3.24
CA ASN A 146 9.34 10.16 -3.58
C ASN A 146 10.63 9.41 -4.01
N PRO A 147 10.61 8.07 -4.05
CA PRO A 147 11.75 7.28 -4.50
C PRO A 147 12.25 7.72 -5.90
N ASN A 148 13.57 7.63 -6.11
CA ASN A 148 14.14 7.93 -7.42
C ASN A 148 13.66 6.93 -8.48
N ILE A 149 13.58 5.65 -8.12
CA ILE A 149 13.02 4.60 -8.98
C ILE A 149 12.16 3.66 -8.15
N VAL A 150 10.99 3.31 -8.69
CA VAL A 150 10.20 2.15 -8.28
C VAL A 150 10.30 1.13 -9.40
N LEU A 151 10.84 -0.06 -9.09
CA LEU A 151 11.16 -1.12 -10.05
C LEU A 151 10.30 -2.35 -9.76
N MET A 152 9.33 -2.61 -10.62
CA MET A 152 8.40 -3.72 -10.53
C MET A 152 8.83 -4.85 -11.47
N ASP A 153 9.46 -5.90 -10.93
CA ASP A 153 9.71 -7.12 -11.69
C ASP A 153 8.46 -8.01 -11.65
N THR A 154 7.68 -7.97 -12.73
CA THR A 154 6.38 -8.63 -12.79
C THR A 154 6.49 -10.15 -12.74
N THR A 155 7.62 -10.74 -13.16
CA THR A 155 7.90 -12.17 -12.99
C THR A 155 8.04 -12.55 -11.51
N VAL A 156 8.71 -11.71 -10.72
CA VAL A 156 8.87 -11.92 -9.27
C VAL A 156 7.54 -11.76 -8.55
N ILE A 157 6.78 -10.73 -8.90
CA ILE A 157 5.49 -10.44 -8.27
C ILE A 157 4.46 -11.53 -8.59
N ALA A 158 4.38 -11.97 -9.86
CA ALA A 158 3.46 -13.03 -10.28
C ALA A 158 3.76 -14.39 -9.61
N ALA A 159 4.99 -14.61 -9.15
CA ALA A 159 5.38 -15.80 -8.39
C ALA A 159 5.06 -15.69 -6.88
N SER A 160 4.56 -14.56 -6.41
CA SER A 160 4.17 -14.36 -5.00
C SER A 160 2.79 -14.98 -4.71
N PRO A 161 2.44 -15.21 -3.42
CA PRO A 161 1.09 -15.68 -3.06
C PRO A 161 0.01 -14.73 -3.58
N VAL A 162 -0.98 -15.26 -4.31
CA VAL A 162 -2.07 -14.50 -4.95
C VAL A 162 -2.82 -13.60 -3.95
N ARG A 163 -3.04 -14.10 -2.72
CA ARG A 163 -3.69 -13.35 -1.64
C ARG A 163 -3.02 -11.99 -1.39
N LEU A 164 -1.71 -11.86 -1.60
CA LEU A 164 -1.00 -10.58 -1.42
C LEU A 164 -1.36 -9.58 -2.52
N THR A 165 -1.45 -10.02 -3.77
CA THR A 165 -1.91 -9.14 -4.87
C THR A 165 -3.38 -8.78 -4.70
N VAL A 166 -4.22 -9.72 -4.24
CA VAL A 166 -5.63 -9.46 -3.90
C VAL A 166 -5.75 -8.46 -2.77
N SER A 167 -4.93 -8.57 -1.71
CA SER A 167 -4.85 -7.55 -0.66
C SER A 167 -4.51 -6.17 -1.23
N GLY A 168 -3.55 -6.10 -2.17
CA GLY A 168 -3.25 -4.85 -2.86
C GLY A 168 -4.42 -4.27 -3.66
N MET A 169 -5.25 -5.13 -4.27
CA MET A 169 -6.50 -4.67 -4.92
C MET A 169 -7.49 -4.10 -3.90
N GLY A 170 -7.56 -4.68 -2.69
CA GLY A 170 -8.39 -4.18 -1.61
C GLY A 170 -7.94 -2.82 -1.07
N ASP A 171 -6.62 -2.59 -1.03
CA ASP A 171 -6.02 -1.30 -0.70
C ASP A 171 -6.30 -0.26 -1.78
N ALA A 172 -6.00 -0.60 -3.02
CA ALA A 172 -6.20 0.26 -4.19
C ALA A 172 -7.67 0.60 -4.46
N LEU A 173 -8.62 -0.24 -4.02
CA LEU A 173 -10.06 -0.01 -4.14
C LEU A 173 -10.49 1.27 -3.41
N ALA A 174 -9.94 1.55 -2.23
CA ALA A 174 -10.27 2.72 -1.44
C ALA A 174 -9.87 4.03 -2.11
N THR A 175 -8.77 4.01 -2.86
CA THR A 175 -8.09 5.21 -3.35
C THR A 175 -9.01 6.18 -4.10
N TYR A 176 -9.90 5.67 -4.96
CA TYR A 176 -10.83 6.54 -5.69
C TYR A 176 -11.89 7.17 -4.81
N PHE A 177 -12.49 6.39 -3.91
CA PHE A 177 -13.55 6.88 -3.03
C PHE A 177 -13.02 7.92 -2.04
N GLU A 178 -11.86 7.66 -1.47
CA GLU A 178 -11.21 8.58 -0.55
C GLU A 178 -10.70 9.85 -1.24
N ALA A 179 -10.12 9.72 -2.45
CA ALA A 179 -9.72 10.86 -3.27
C ALA A 179 -10.92 11.76 -3.62
N GLN A 180 -12.08 11.17 -3.93
CA GLN A 180 -13.31 11.90 -4.21
C GLN A 180 -13.83 12.59 -2.95
N ALA A 181 -13.91 11.91 -1.82
CA ALA A 181 -14.34 12.48 -0.54
C ALA A 181 -13.44 13.66 -0.13
N THR A 182 -12.12 13.47 -0.19
CA THR A 182 -11.13 14.52 0.11
C THR A 182 -11.26 15.72 -0.81
N HIS A 183 -11.51 15.49 -2.11
CA HIS A 183 -11.72 16.55 -3.09
C HIS A 183 -12.98 17.36 -2.76
N ASP A 184 -14.08 16.69 -2.45
CA ASP A 184 -15.37 17.31 -2.14
C ASP A 184 -15.34 18.06 -0.79
N ALA A 185 -14.51 17.59 0.15
CA ALA A 185 -14.24 18.27 1.42
C ALA A 185 -13.27 19.47 1.29
N ASP A 186 -12.66 19.69 0.13
CA ASP A 186 -11.53 20.63 -0.02
C ASP A 186 -10.36 20.29 0.94
N GLY A 187 -10.18 18.99 1.25
CA GLY A 187 -9.29 18.43 2.26
C GLY A 187 -7.81 18.46 1.88
N GLY A 188 -6.98 18.15 2.85
CA GLY A 188 -5.53 18.05 2.68
C GLY A 188 -5.09 16.68 2.16
N THR A 189 -3.90 16.61 1.52
CA THR A 189 -3.32 15.39 0.99
C THR A 189 -1.98 15.07 1.66
N CYS A 190 -1.51 13.83 1.56
CA CYS A 190 -0.19 13.43 2.05
C CYS A 190 0.96 14.17 1.35
N ALA A 191 0.73 14.71 0.15
CA ALA A 191 1.69 15.57 -0.56
C ALA A 191 1.87 16.96 0.10
N GLY A 192 1.10 17.30 1.13
CA GLY A 192 1.22 18.55 1.88
C GLY A 192 0.43 19.72 1.33
N GLY A 193 -0.49 19.48 0.40
CA GLY A 193 -1.37 20.48 -0.21
C GLY A 193 -2.78 19.96 -0.42
N LYS A 194 -3.46 20.47 -1.47
CA LYS A 194 -4.75 19.94 -1.94
C LYS A 194 -4.56 19.01 -3.12
N GLY A 195 -5.51 18.10 -3.31
CA GLY A 195 -5.59 17.26 -4.49
C GLY A 195 -5.86 18.09 -5.76
N GLY A 196 -5.19 17.70 -6.85
CA GLY A 196 -5.40 18.26 -8.17
C GLY A 196 -6.13 17.28 -9.09
N MET A 197 -6.52 17.75 -10.29
CA MET A 197 -7.20 16.93 -11.31
C MET A 197 -6.39 15.67 -11.70
N ALA A 198 -5.06 15.77 -11.71
CA ALA A 198 -4.20 14.64 -12.12
C ALA A 198 -4.27 13.49 -11.12
N GLY A 199 -4.17 13.77 -9.81
CA GLY A 199 -4.29 12.75 -8.77
C GLY A 199 -5.65 12.07 -8.78
N LEU A 200 -6.73 12.85 -8.84
CA LEU A 200 -8.10 12.31 -8.91
C LEU A 200 -8.33 11.47 -10.17
N ALA A 201 -7.78 11.89 -11.32
CA ALA A 201 -7.89 11.11 -12.57
C ALA A 201 -7.15 9.77 -12.47
N LEU A 202 -5.97 9.72 -11.81
CA LEU A 202 -5.23 8.48 -11.57
C LEU A 202 -5.96 7.57 -10.57
N ALA A 203 -6.52 8.13 -9.50
CA ALA A 203 -7.34 7.38 -8.54
C ALA A 203 -8.56 6.75 -9.23
N LYS A 204 -9.23 7.49 -10.14
CA LYS A 204 -10.34 6.98 -10.93
C LYS A 204 -9.89 5.88 -11.89
N LEU A 205 -8.78 6.09 -12.61
CA LEU A 205 -8.21 5.07 -13.50
C LEU A 205 -7.83 3.80 -12.73
N CYS A 206 -7.33 3.94 -11.49
CA CYS A 206 -7.07 2.81 -10.61
C CYS A 206 -8.34 1.98 -10.40
N TYR A 207 -9.42 2.61 -9.95
CA TYR A 207 -10.71 1.96 -9.74
C TYR A 207 -11.24 1.27 -11.01
N GLU A 208 -11.25 1.98 -12.16
CA GLU A 208 -11.70 1.44 -13.44
C GLU A 208 -10.87 0.21 -13.87
N THR A 209 -9.55 0.22 -13.61
CA THR A 209 -8.66 -0.90 -13.90
C THR A 209 -8.93 -2.09 -12.99
N LEU A 210 -9.16 -1.86 -11.69
CA LEU A 210 -9.54 -2.93 -10.75
C LEU A 210 -10.82 -3.63 -11.20
N MET A 211 -11.88 -2.86 -11.51
CA MET A 211 -13.16 -3.43 -11.97
C MET A 211 -13.02 -4.20 -13.28
N ALA A 212 -12.21 -3.70 -14.22
CA ALA A 212 -12.03 -4.33 -15.53
C ALA A 212 -11.18 -5.61 -15.49
N ASP A 213 -10.13 -5.65 -14.68
CA ASP A 213 -9.07 -6.65 -14.78
C ASP A 213 -8.80 -7.44 -13.48
N GLY A 214 -9.36 -7.06 -12.33
CA GLY A 214 -9.07 -7.68 -11.03
C GLY A 214 -9.31 -9.20 -11.01
N VAL A 215 -10.50 -9.64 -11.39
CA VAL A 215 -10.84 -11.07 -11.41
C VAL A 215 -10.00 -11.83 -12.45
N LYS A 216 -9.79 -11.25 -13.63
CA LYS A 216 -8.94 -11.87 -14.68
C LYS A 216 -7.51 -12.05 -14.19
N ALA A 217 -6.97 -11.05 -13.47
CA ALA A 217 -5.63 -11.10 -12.92
C ALA A 217 -5.52 -12.16 -11.81
N LYS A 218 -6.49 -12.23 -10.88
CA LYS A 218 -6.53 -13.26 -9.83
C LYS A 218 -6.49 -14.66 -10.43
N VAL A 219 -7.40 -14.96 -11.36
CA VAL A 219 -7.49 -16.29 -12.00
C VAL A 219 -6.22 -16.64 -12.78
N ALA A 220 -5.60 -15.66 -13.46
CA ALA A 220 -4.33 -15.86 -14.14
C ALA A 220 -3.20 -16.15 -13.16
N LEU A 221 -3.08 -15.39 -12.07
CA LEU A 221 -2.07 -15.59 -11.02
C LEU A 221 -2.21 -16.94 -10.32
N GLU A 222 -3.43 -17.45 -10.10
CA GLU A 222 -3.68 -18.80 -9.57
C GLU A 222 -3.11 -19.92 -10.46
N LYS A 223 -2.88 -19.62 -11.73
CA LYS A 223 -2.24 -20.51 -12.71
C LYS A 223 -0.77 -20.16 -12.97
N GLY A 224 -0.22 -19.18 -12.27
CA GLY A 224 1.13 -18.69 -12.50
C GLY A 224 1.32 -18.02 -13.87
N ALA A 225 0.24 -17.48 -14.46
CA ALA A 225 0.26 -16.85 -15.78
C ALA A 225 0.41 -15.34 -15.68
N LEU A 226 1.46 -14.79 -16.30
CA LEU A 226 1.65 -13.36 -16.45
C LEU A 226 0.92 -12.89 -17.70
N THR A 227 -0.24 -12.25 -17.51
CA THR A 227 -1.12 -11.75 -18.57
C THR A 227 -1.16 -10.22 -18.54
N PRO A 228 -1.66 -9.56 -19.59
CA PRO A 228 -1.89 -8.10 -19.55
C PRO A 228 -2.74 -7.65 -18.36
N ALA A 229 -3.77 -8.40 -17.97
CA ALA A 229 -4.57 -8.09 -16.78
C ALA A 229 -3.74 -8.11 -15.49
N VAL A 230 -2.78 -9.05 -15.36
CA VAL A 230 -1.86 -9.08 -14.20
C VAL A 230 -0.94 -7.86 -14.20
N GLU A 231 -0.39 -7.48 -15.36
CA GLU A 231 0.44 -6.26 -15.50
C GLU A 231 -0.36 -5.01 -15.12
N HIS A 232 -1.61 -4.88 -15.61
CA HIS A 232 -2.47 -3.75 -15.26
C HIS A 232 -2.78 -3.68 -13.75
N ILE A 233 -3.02 -4.83 -13.10
CA ILE A 233 -3.30 -4.86 -11.67
C ILE A 233 -2.04 -4.55 -10.84
N ILE A 234 -0.86 -4.97 -11.26
CA ILE A 234 0.39 -4.57 -10.61
C ILE A 234 0.57 -3.05 -10.67
N GLU A 235 0.33 -2.45 -11.84
CA GLU A 235 0.37 -1.00 -12.01
C GLU A 235 -0.70 -0.29 -11.17
N ALA A 236 -1.94 -0.79 -11.18
CA ALA A 236 -3.04 -0.22 -10.39
C ALA A 236 -2.72 -0.23 -8.89
N ASN A 237 -2.33 -1.39 -8.35
CA ASN A 237 -2.02 -1.56 -6.92
C ASN A 237 -0.84 -0.69 -6.46
N THR A 238 0.12 -0.41 -7.33
CA THR A 238 1.39 0.21 -6.93
C THR A 238 1.51 1.66 -7.38
N LEU A 239 1.29 1.93 -8.67
CA LEU A 239 1.49 3.26 -9.24
C LEU A 239 0.23 4.11 -9.14
N LEU A 240 -0.90 3.61 -9.69
CA LEU A 240 -2.12 4.41 -9.78
C LEU A 240 -2.69 4.70 -8.38
N SER A 241 -2.75 3.67 -7.52
CA SER A 241 -3.13 3.83 -6.13
C SER A 241 -2.12 4.69 -5.36
N GLY A 242 -0.82 4.39 -5.48
CA GLY A 242 0.24 5.06 -4.74
C GLY A 242 0.31 6.56 -5.01
N ILE A 243 0.18 6.99 -6.27
CA ILE A 243 0.12 8.41 -6.61
C ILE A 243 -1.27 8.99 -6.31
N GLY A 244 -2.32 8.18 -6.49
CA GLY A 244 -3.70 8.55 -6.23
C GLY A 244 -3.90 8.98 -4.79
N PHE A 245 -3.56 8.14 -3.82
CA PHE A 245 -3.73 8.47 -2.40
C PHE A 245 -2.82 9.61 -1.96
N GLU A 246 -1.53 9.59 -2.35
CA GLU A 246 -0.57 10.60 -1.91
C GLU A 246 -0.95 12.00 -2.40
N SER A 247 -1.41 12.11 -3.66
CA SER A 247 -1.72 13.38 -4.32
C SER A 247 -3.19 13.79 -4.27
N SER A 248 -4.10 12.91 -3.78
CA SER A 248 -5.54 13.23 -3.70
C SER A 248 -6.14 13.04 -2.32
N GLY A 249 -5.41 12.38 -1.40
CA GLY A 249 -5.78 12.24 0.01
C GLY A 249 -6.45 10.91 0.34
N LEU A 250 -6.53 10.65 1.65
CA LEU A 250 -7.21 9.53 2.30
C LEU A 250 -8.40 10.09 3.08
N ALA A 251 -9.38 9.24 3.39
CA ALA A 251 -10.58 9.64 4.12
C ALA A 251 -11.04 8.54 5.12
N ALA A 252 -12.29 8.07 5.01
CA ALA A 252 -12.85 7.16 5.99
C ALA A 252 -12.33 5.73 5.89
N ALA A 253 -12.06 5.20 4.68
CA ALA A 253 -11.66 3.79 4.52
C ALA A 253 -10.37 3.47 5.28
N HIS A 254 -9.34 4.31 5.16
CA HIS A 254 -8.09 4.16 5.90
C HIS A 254 -8.22 4.49 7.39
N ALA A 255 -9.04 5.48 7.75
CA ALA A 255 -9.33 5.75 9.16
C ALA A 255 -9.99 4.55 9.85
N ILE A 256 -10.93 3.90 9.16
CA ILE A 256 -11.58 2.67 9.64
C ILE A 256 -10.58 1.51 9.72
N HIS A 257 -9.72 1.35 8.71
CA HIS A 257 -8.61 0.39 8.79
C HIS A 257 -7.76 0.62 10.05
N ASN A 258 -7.39 1.87 10.36
CA ASN A 258 -6.62 2.20 11.56
C ASN A 258 -7.39 1.81 12.82
N GLY A 259 -8.70 2.10 12.87
CA GLY A 259 -9.58 1.66 13.94
C GLY A 259 -9.64 0.14 14.10
N LEU A 260 -9.71 -0.62 13.01
CA LEU A 260 -9.71 -2.09 13.03
C LEU A 260 -8.43 -2.69 13.63
N THR A 261 -7.32 -1.96 13.63
CA THR A 261 -6.10 -2.41 14.31
C THR A 261 -6.22 -2.43 15.83
N MET A 262 -7.23 -1.78 16.42
CA MET A 262 -7.52 -1.83 17.85
C MET A 262 -8.14 -3.16 18.28
N LEU A 263 -8.64 -3.97 17.32
CA LEU A 263 -9.21 -5.29 17.58
C LEU A 263 -8.16 -6.38 17.36
N PRO A 264 -7.72 -7.11 18.41
CA PRO A 264 -6.71 -8.17 18.29
C PRO A 264 -7.10 -9.25 17.27
N GLU A 265 -8.38 -9.52 17.10
CA GLU A 265 -8.92 -10.50 16.15
C GLU A 265 -8.57 -10.16 14.70
N CYS A 266 -8.41 -8.86 14.38
CA CYS A 266 -8.08 -8.38 13.04
C CYS A 266 -6.57 -8.36 12.75
N HIS A 267 -5.69 -8.65 13.71
CA HIS A 267 -4.24 -8.55 13.53
C HIS A 267 -3.68 -9.58 12.52
N GLY A 268 -4.40 -10.69 12.29
CA GLY A 268 -4.02 -11.72 11.31
C GLY A 268 -4.33 -11.34 9.85
N MET A 269 -5.03 -10.23 9.64
CA MET A 269 -5.46 -9.79 8.31
C MET A 269 -4.45 -8.82 7.69
N TYR A 270 -4.28 -8.90 6.36
CA TYR A 270 -3.44 -7.95 5.63
C TYR A 270 -4.06 -6.55 5.60
N HIS A 271 -3.20 -5.55 5.33
CA HIS A 271 -3.61 -4.14 5.26
C HIS A 271 -4.80 -3.95 4.33
N GLY A 272 -4.67 -4.31 3.06
CA GLY A 272 -5.72 -4.08 2.06
C GLY A 272 -6.98 -4.91 2.28
N GLU A 273 -6.92 -6.04 3.00
CA GLU A 273 -8.12 -6.79 3.40
C GLU A 273 -8.97 -5.96 4.36
N LYS A 274 -8.33 -5.27 5.32
CA LYS A 274 -9.03 -4.36 6.24
C LYS A 274 -9.49 -3.07 5.54
N VAL A 275 -8.69 -2.54 4.62
CA VAL A 275 -9.04 -1.35 3.82
C VAL A 275 -10.24 -1.63 2.92
N ALA A 276 -10.34 -2.82 2.31
CA ALA A 276 -11.49 -3.21 1.50
C ALA A 276 -12.80 -3.15 2.28
N PHE A 277 -12.82 -3.71 3.50
CA PHE A 277 -13.98 -3.58 4.40
C PHE A 277 -14.21 -2.11 4.79
N GLY A 278 -13.15 -1.36 5.09
CA GLY A 278 -13.23 0.08 5.36
C GLY A 278 -13.87 0.87 4.21
N THR A 279 -13.61 0.47 2.96
CA THR A 279 -14.25 1.07 1.78
C THR A 279 -15.76 0.81 1.75
N ILE A 280 -16.19 -0.40 2.06
CA ILE A 280 -17.63 -0.72 2.16
C ILE A 280 -18.28 0.12 3.27
N VAL A 281 -17.63 0.24 4.43
CA VAL A 281 -18.11 1.08 5.53
C VAL A 281 -18.20 2.55 5.13
N GLN A 282 -17.20 3.09 4.40
CA GLN A 282 -17.24 4.46 3.87
C GLN A 282 -18.44 4.67 2.95
N LEU A 283 -18.70 3.74 2.04
CA LEU A 283 -19.84 3.84 1.12
C LEU A 283 -21.19 3.79 1.86
N VAL A 284 -21.30 3.01 2.93
CA VAL A 284 -22.49 3.01 3.81
C VAL A 284 -22.60 4.34 4.55
N LEU A 285 -21.50 4.89 5.05
CA LEU A 285 -21.46 6.18 5.74
C LEU A 285 -21.86 7.36 4.84
N GLU A 286 -21.54 7.28 3.55
CA GLU A 286 -21.87 8.28 2.52
C GLU A 286 -23.31 8.12 1.97
N ASP A 287 -24.06 7.11 2.39
CA ASP A 287 -25.37 6.74 1.80
C ASP A 287 -25.24 6.55 0.26
N ALA A 288 -24.19 5.83 -0.14
CA ALA A 288 -23.90 5.59 -1.55
C ALA A 288 -25.06 4.85 -2.27
N PRO A 289 -25.31 5.11 -3.58
CA PRO A 289 -26.31 4.38 -4.32
C PRO A 289 -26.17 2.86 -4.23
N THR A 290 -27.29 2.14 -4.14
CA THR A 290 -27.30 0.68 -4.00
C THR A 290 -26.48 0.00 -5.08
N GLU A 291 -26.57 0.45 -6.33
CA GLU A 291 -25.83 -0.10 -7.46
C GLU A 291 -24.30 0.01 -7.26
N LYS A 292 -23.84 1.05 -6.59
CA LYS A 292 -22.41 1.24 -6.27
C LYS A 292 -21.96 0.31 -5.14
N LEU A 293 -22.78 0.15 -4.12
CA LEU A 293 -22.53 -0.81 -3.03
C LEU A 293 -22.49 -2.26 -3.57
N GLU A 294 -23.44 -2.63 -4.44
CA GLU A 294 -23.48 -3.94 -5.09
C GLU A 294 -22.26 -4.20 -5.96
N GLU A 295 -21.83 -3.20 -6.75
CA GLU A 295 -20.62 -3.30 -7.57
C GLU A 295 -19.36 -3.57 -6.73
N VAL A 296 -19.18 -2.84 -5.62
CA VAL A 296 -18.03 -2.98 -4.73
C VAL A 296 -18.08 -4.28 -3.92
N LEU A 297 -19.24 -4.63 -3.37
CA LEU A 297 -19.43 -5.90 -2.65
C LEU A 297 -19.17 -7.09 -3.57
N GLY A 298 -19.76 -7.10 -4.79
CA GLY A 298 -19.55 -8.14 -5.77
C GLY A 298 -18.07 -8.31 -6.14
N PHE A 299 -17.36 -7.21 -6.37
CA PHE A 299 -15.92 -7.22 -6.62
C PHE A 299 -15.14 -7.84 -5.44
N CYS A 300 -15.44 -7.44 -4.22
CA CYS A 300 -14.78 -7.98 -3.02
C CYS A 300 -15.03 -9.49 -2.87
N ILE A 301 -16.28 -9.93 -3.03
CA ILE A 301 -16.68 -11.34 -2.92
C ILE A 301 -15.96 -12.19 -3.99
N GLU A 302 -15.98 -11.78 -5.27
CA GLU A 302 -15.30 -12.52 -6.35
C GLU A 302 -13.79 -12.64 -6.14
N LEU A 303 -13.17 -11.64 -5.53
CA LEU A 303 -11.74 -11.67 -5.19
C LEU A 303 -11.45 -12.44 -3.89
N GLY A 304 -12.45 -12.65 -3.03
CA GLY A 304 -12.26 -13.20 -1.68
C GLY A 304 -11.67 -12.18 -0.70
N LEU A 305 -11.95 -10.90 -0.92
CA LEU A 305 -11.71 -9.82 0.05
C LEU A 305 -12.82 -9.83 1.10
N PRO A 306 -12.53 -9.55 2.37
CA PRO A 306 -13.52 -9.55 3.43
C PRO A 306 -14.63 -8.51 3.20
N VAL A 307 -15.88 -8.94 3.30
CA VAL A 307 -17.07 -8.09 3.27
C VAL A 307 -17.83 -8.11 4.62
N THR A 308 -17.36 -8.94 5.57
CA THR A 308 -17.90 -9.05 6.91
C THR A 308 -16.82 -8.98 7.98
N MET A 309 -17.17 -8.57 9.18
CA MET A 309 -16.28 -8.60 10.35
C MET A 309 -15.90 -10.03 10.74
N LYS A 310 -16.74 -11.00 10.45
CA LYS A 310 -16.43 -12.42 10.65
C LYS A 310 -15.24 -12.87 9.79
N GLU A 311 -15.16 -12.45 8.56
CA GLU A 311 -14.03 -12.74 7.67
C GLU A 311 -12.76 -12.00 8.12
N LEU A 312 -12.89 -10.88 8.82
CA LEU A 312 -11.78 -10.16 9.46
C LEU A 312 -11.34 -10.79 10.80
N GLY A 313 -12.00 -11.88 11.24
CA GLY A 313 -11.65 -12.62 12.46
C GLY A 313 -12.55 -12.34 13.66
N VAL A 314 -13.48 -11.41 13.58
CA VAL A 314 -14.44 -11.08 14.65
C VAL A 314 -15.67 -11.97 14.49
N ALA A 315 -15.75 -13.06 15.24
CA ALA A 315 -16.76 -14.09 15.06
C ALA A 315 -18.22 -13.57 15.16
N GLU A 316 -18.46 -12.63 16.04
CA GLU A 316 -19.75 -11.95 16.26
C GLU A 316 -19.47 -10.50 16.62
N LEU A 317 -19.82 -9.57 15.72
CA LEU A 317 -19.60 -8.14 15.92
C LEU A 317 -20.56 -7.59 16.97
N THR A 318 -20.00 -6.99 18.01
CA THR A 318 -20.79 -6.27 19.02
C THR A 318 -20.76 -4.76 18.74
N ARG A 319 -21.82 -4.06 19.24
CA ARG A 319 -21.83 -2.59 19.17
C ARG A 319 -20.64 -1.95 19.90
N GLU A 320 -20.18 -2.57 20.98
CA GLU A 320 -19.03 -2.10 21.76
C GLU A 320 -17.73 -2.18 20.92
N GLN A 321 -17.50 -3.29 20.21
CA GLN A 321 -16.36 -3.43 19.30
C GLN A 321 -16.46 -2.43 18.14
N ALA A 322 -17.64 -2.25 17.54
CA ALA A 322 -17.84 -1.25 16.49
C ALA A 322 -17.53 0.18 16.99
N MET A 323 -17.89 0.49 18.26
CA MET A 323 -17.58 1.78 18.85
C MET A 323 -16.08 1.97 19.13
N ILE A 324 -15.35 0.93 19.57
CA ILE A 324 -13.89 0.97 19.75
C ILE A 324 -13.22 1.34 18.41
N VAL A 325 -13.62 0.68 17.32
CA VAL A 325 -13.11 0.99 15.98
C VAL A 325 -13.44 2.42 15.57
N ALA A 326 -14.69 2.84 15.80
CA ALA A 326 -15.19 4.15 15.42
C ALA A 326 -14.51 5.30 16.17
N GLU A 327 -14.28 5.16 17.47
CA GLU A 327 -13.58 6.16 18.29
C GLU A 327 -12.13 6.33 17.80
N ALA A 328 -11.44 5.23 17.49
CA ALA A 328 -10.09 5.28 16.95
C ALA A 328 -10.05 5.89 15.54
N ALA A 329 -10.99 5.52 14.66
CA ALA A 329 -11.10 6.07 13.32
C ALA A 329 -11.43 7.60 13.29
N CYS A 330 -12.10 8.11 14.32
CA CYS A 330 -12.41 9.52 14.47
C CYS A 330 -11.36 10.29 15.29
N ALA A 331 -10.15 9.74 15.46
CA ALA A 331 -9.07 10.46 16.13
C ALA A 331 -8.74 11.78 15.39
N PRO A 332 -8.42 12.87 16.11
CA PRO A 332 -8.26 14.20 15.49
C PRO A 332 -7.18 14.29 14.39
N ASP A 333 -6.18 13.42 14.48
CA ASP A 333 -5.04 13.39 13.54
C ASP A 333 -5.21 12.33 12.44
N ASP A 334 -6.38 11.67 12.36
CA ASP A 334 -6.66 10.66 11.34
C ASP A 334 -7.42 11.25 10.13
N THR A 335 -7.50 10.50 9.06
CA THR A 335 -7.99 10.93 7.74
C THR A 335 -9.51 11.07 7.67
N MET A 336 -10.26 10.65 8.69
CA MET A 336 -11.73 10.84 8.79
C MET A 336 -12.13 12.31 8.61
N CYS A 337 -11.27 13.26 8.98
CA CYS A 337 -11.50 14.70 8.80
C CYS A 337 -11.62 15.14 7.33
N ASN A 338 -11.24 14.27 6.37
CA ASN A 338 -11.38 14.52 4.93
C ASN A 338 -12.73 14.07 4.35
N MET A 339 -13.67 13.61 5.18
CA MET A 339 -15.04 13.38 4.71
C MET A 339 -15.75 14.72 4.45
N PRO A 340 -16.60 14.82 3.39
CA PRO A 340 -17.26 16.09 3.00
C PRO A 340 -18.44 16.49 3.90
N PHE A 341 -18.60 15.83 5.04
CA PHE A 341 -19.61 16.11 6.05
C PHE A 341 -19.05 15.79 7.45
N GLU A 342 -19.67 16.32 8.48
CA GLU A 342 -19.28 16.05 9.86
C GLU A 342 -19.56 14.59 10.20
N VAL A 343 -18.52 13.86 10.66
CA VAL A 343 -18.59 12.46 11.04
C VAL A 343 -18.39 12.33 12.55
N THR A 344 -19.25 11.54 13.20
CA THR A 344 -19.14 11.21 14.62
C THR A 344 -18.84 9.72 14.81
N PRO A 345 -18.22 9.33 15.93
CA PRO A 345 -18.00 7.91 16.23
C PRO A 345 -19.28 7.07 16.17
N GLU A 346 -20.40 7.64 16.60
CA GLU A 346 -21.70 6.96 16.55
C GLU A 346 -22.15 6.68 15.10
N MET A 347 -21.92 7.59 14.17
CA MET A 347 -22.20 7.39 12.74
C MET A 347 -21.33 6.28 12.17
N VAL A 348 -20.03 6.28 12.48
CA VAL A 348 -19.08 5.26 12.01
C VAL A 348 -19.44 3.89 12.60
N ALA A 349 -19.75 3.79 13.88
CA ALA A 349 -20.17 2.54 14.50
C ALA A 349 -21.45 1.96 13.85
N ASN A 350 -22.43 2.81 13.52
CA ASN A 350 -23.63 2.41 12.81
C ASN A 350 -23.30 1.97 11.37
N ALA A 351 -22.40 2.65 10.67
CA ALA A 351 -21.96 2.28 9.33
C ALA A 351 -21.22 0.92 9.32
N ILE A 352 -20.38 0.65 10.32
CA ILE A 352 -19.70 -0.65 10.49
C ILE A 352 -20.73 -1.78 10.67
N LEU A 353 -21.72 -1.59 11.56
CA LEU A 353 -22.79 -2.58 11.77
C LEU A 353 -23.64 -2.78 10.50
N GLY A 354 -23.92 -1.69 9.76
CA GLY A 354 -24.66 -1.74 8.50
C GLY A 354 -23.88 -2.46 7.39
N ALA A 355 -22.59 -2.16 7.26
CA ALA A 355 -21.71 -2.81 6.27
C ALA A 355 -21.56 -4.31 6.55
N ASP A 356 -21.37 -4.71 7.83
CA ASP A 356 -21.30 -6.11 8.22
C ASP A 356 -22.60 -6.86 7.90
N ALA A 357 -23.76 -6.24 8.19
CA ALA A 357 -25.07 -6.82 7.88
C ALA A 357 -25.29 -6.97 6.35
N LEU A 358 -24.88 -5.97 5.56
CA LEU A 358 -24.91 -6.06 4.10
C LEU A 358 -24.01 -7.16 3.55
N GLY A 359 -22.77 -7.27 4.07
CA GLY A 359 -21.86 -8.35 3.70
C GLY A 359 -22.48 -9.72 3.96
N HIS A 360 -23.09 -9.94 5.13
CA HIS A 360 -23.80 -11.17 5.43
C HIS A 360 -24.98 -11.43 4.49
N TYR A 361 -25.75 -10.39 4.15
CA TYR A 361 -26.89 -10.52 3.24
C TYR A 361 -26.43 -11.00 1.85
N TYR A 362 -25.41 -10.38 1.26
CA TYR A 362 -24.93 -10.75 -0.07
C TYR A 362 -24.17 -12.10 -0.11
N LEU A 363 -23.55 -12.54 0.99
CA LEU A 363 -22.95 -13.87 1.09
C LEU A 363 -23.98 -15.01 1.23
N MET A 364 -25.22 -14.72 1.65
CA MET A 364 -26.28 -15.75 1.77
C MET A 364 -27.00 -16.01 0.45
N ASP A 365 -26.89 -15.12 -0.51
CA ASP A 365 -27.54 -15.24 -1.83
C ASP A 365 -26.68 -16.01 -2.84
N GLU A 366 -25.48 -16.47 -2.48
CA GLU A 366 -24.64 -17.41 -3.22
C GLU A 366 -24.84 -18.86 -2.74
#